data_fadef0da231a932b313198e4c865720f
#
_entry.id   fadef0da231a932b313198e4c865720f
#
_cell.length_a   1.000
_cell.length_b   1.000
_cell.length_c   1.000
_cell.angle_alpha   90.00
_cell.angle_beta   90.00
_cell.angle_gamma   90.00
#
_symmetry.space_group_name_H-M   'P 1'
#
loop_
_entity.id
_entity.type
_entity.pdbx_description
1 polymer ?
#
loop_
_entity_poly.entity_id
_entity_poly.type
_entity_poly.pdbx_seq_one_letter_code
_entity_poly.pdbx_strand_id
1 'polypeptide(L)'
;DRRQRQMCIRDRNGFITEDGKSPGFDTVMNIYNTFYYSAAHPVASGNLVAFRQVKRVYPFEAAYRRTIISRLQELFAGKTEELRKACEVLGGTLLPQGDVGYVLPVFPFLNIAVLFWDKDEEFEAQANMLFDSEITEFMHEENVVCVAADAVYYLTLAAGMTPEKIYAQ
;
A
#
# COMPACT_ATOMS: atom_id res chain seq x y z
N ASP A 1 0.10 -20.30 -14.16
CA ASP A 1 0.40 -20.22 -12.74
C ASP A 1 -0.90 -20.02 -11.94
N ARG A 2 -1.10 -20.80 -10.90
CA ARG A 2 -2.34 -20.77 -10.09
C ARG A 2 -2.59 -19.40 -9.44
N ARG A 3 -1.56 -18.64 -9.13
CA ARG A 3 -1.67 -17.29 -8.52
C ARG A 3 -2.21 -16.24 -9.50
N GLN A 4 -1.86 -16.33 -10.78
CA GLN A 4 -2.43 -15.44 -11.80
C GLN A 4 -3.90 -15.73 -12.11
N ARG A 5 -4.37 -16.96 -11.88
CA ARG A 5 -5.78 -17.31 -12.09
C ARG A 5 -6.71 -16.83 -10.98
N GLN A 6 -6.20 -16.56 -9.78
CA GLN A 6 -7.00 -16.05 -8.66
C GLN A 6 -7.27 -14.55 -8.76
N MET A 7 -6.43 -13.78 -9.46
CA MET A 7 -6.58 -12.34 -9.60
C MET A 7 -7.58 -11.88 -10.67
N CYS A 8 -8.13 -12.76 -11.50
CA CYS A 8 -8.99 -12.38 -12.62
C CYS A 8 -10.18 -13.32 -12.76
N ILE A 9 -11.03 -13.42 -11.74
CA ILE A 9 -12.38 -13.96 -11.94
C ILE A 9 -13.30 -12.78 -12.23
N ARG A 10 -13.50 -12.49 -13.52
CA ARG A 10 -14.55 -11.59 -13.97
C ARG A 10 -15.86 -12.37 -13.88
N ASP A 11 -16.69 -12.04 -12.93
CA ASP A 11 -18.06 -12.53 -12.92
C ASP A 11 -18.87 -11.88 -14.05
N ARG A 12 -20.09 -12.36 -14.27
CA ARG A 12 -21.01 -11.83 -15.29
C ARG A 12 -21.33 -10.33 -15.11
N ASN A 13 -21.06 -9.76 -13.94
CA ASN A 13 -21.38 -8.39 -13.58
C ASN A 13 -20.15 -7.46 -13.69
N GLY A 14 -18.97 -7.98 -14.08
CA GLY A 14 -17.77 -7.19 -14.28
C GLY A 14 -17.00 -6.88 -13.01
N PHE A 15 -17.30 -7.52 -11.89
CA PHE A 15 -16.56 -7.34 -10.62
C PHE A 15 -15.37 -8.31 -10.53
N ILE A 16 -14.30 -7.82 -9.93
CA ILE A 16 -13.15 -8.63 -9.52
C ILE A 16 -13.48 -9.16 -8.14
N THR A 17 -13.34 -10.48 -7.93
CA THR A 17 -13.56 -11.09 -6.63
C THR A 17 -12.33 -11.89 -6.24
N GLU A 18 -11.97 -11.82 -4.98
CA GLU A 18 -11.02 -12.71 -4.34
C GLU A 18 -11.80 -13.57 -3.33
N ASP A 19 -11.66 -14.88 -3.44
CA ASP A 19 -12.36 -15.86 -2.59
C ASP A 19 -13.90 -15.67 -2.51
N GLY A 20 -14.51 -15.22 -3.61
CA GLY A 20 -15.94 -15.00 -3.70
C GLY A 20 -16.44 -13.74 -2.99
N LYS A 21 -15.55 -12.91 -2.46
CA LYS A 21 -15.89 -11.61 -1.86
C LYS A 21 -15.60 -10.47 -2.83
N SER A 22 -16.45 -9.45 -2.84
CA SER A 22 -16.17 -8.24 -3.58
C SER A 22 -15.02 -7.49 -2.92
N PRO A 23 -13.95 -7.13 -3.66
CA PRO A 23 -12.89 -6.29 -3.13
C PRO A 23 -13.44 -4.89 -2.78
N GLY A 24 -12.72 -4.18 -1.92
CA GLY A 24 -13.03 -2.79 -1.59
C GLY A 24 -13.00 -1.89 -2.83
N PHE A 25 -13.71 -0.77 -2.76
CA PHE A 25 -13.77 0.21 -3.84
C PHE A 25 -12.36 0.67 -4.28
N ASP A 26 -11.49 0.98 -3.31
CA ASP A 26 -10.13 1.47 -3.58
C ASP A 26 -9.30 0.41 -4.32
N THR A 27 -9.39 -0.86 -3.93
CA THR A 27 -8.71 -1.97 -4.60
C THR A 27 -9.16 -2.09 -6.06
N VAL A 28 -10.48 -2.00 -6.31
CA VAL A 28 -11.04 -2.04 -7.66
C VAL A 28 -10.52 -0.86 -8.50
N MET A 29 -10.53 0.34 -7.92
CA MET A 29 -10.03 1.55 -8.58
C MET A 29 -8.54 1.47 -8.86
N ASN A 30 -7.74 0.93 -7.94
CA ASN A 30 -6.30 0.71 -8.15
C ASN A 30 -6.03 -0.21 -9.35
N ILE A 31 -6.80 -1.28 -9.48
CA ILE A 31 -6.68 -2.21 -10.62
C ILE A 31 -7.07 -1.52 -11.93
N TYR A 32 -8.23 -0.84 -11.98
CA TYR A 32 -8.66 -0.13 -13.19
C TYR A 32 -7.69 0.98 -13.60
N ASN A 33 -7.18 1.77 -12.64
CA ASN A 33 -6.19 2.80 -12.91
C ASN A 33 -4.91 2.21 -13.51
N THR A 34 -4.44 1.09 -12.98
CA THR A 34 -3.26 0.40 -13.51
C THR A 34 -3.48 -0.03 -14.96
N PHE A 35 -4.65 -0.59 -15.29
CA PHE A 35 -4.95 -0.97 -16.68
C PHE A 35 -5.11 0.22 -17.62
N TYR A 36 -5.67 1.32 -17.15
CA TYR A 36 -5.98 2.48 -17.99
C TYR A 36 -4.78 3.40 -18.25
N TYR A 37 -3.96 3.64 -17.21
CA TYR A 37 -2.85 4.61 -17.27
C TYR A 37 -1.48 3.97 -17.49
N SER A 38 -1.39 2.64 -17.45
CA SER A 38 -0.12 1.95 -17.65
C SER A 38 0.48 2.27 -19.02
N ALA A 39 1.78 2.55 -19.04
CA ALA A 39 2.55 2.65 -20.27
C ALA A 39 2.47 1.34 -21.07
N ALA A 40 2.80 1.37 -22.36
CA ALA A 40 2.74 0.19 -23.21
C ALA A 40 3.63 -0.97 -22.74
N HIS A 41 4.76 -0.65 -22.14
CA HIS A 41 5.76 -1.60 -21.62
C HIS A 41 6.35 -1.11 -20.29
N PRO A 42 5.54 -1.02 -19.21
CA PRO A 42 6.03 -0.52 -17.95
C PRO A 42 7.00 -1.53 -17.32
N VAL A 43 8.09 -1.04 -16.76
CA VAL A 43 9.10 -1.86 -16.09
C VAL A 43 9.33 -1.28 -14.70
N ALA A 44 9.12 -2.08 -13.67
CA ALA A 44 9.47 -1.70 -12.31
C ALA A 44 11.00 -1.58 -12.19
N SER A 45 11.45 -0.52 -11.57
CA SER A 45 12.89 -0.26 -11.39
C SER A 45 13.51 -1.13 -10.29
N GLY A 46 12.69 -1.58 -9.33
CA GLY A 46 13.15 -2.20 -8.09
C GLY A 46 13.81 -1.20 -7.11
N ASN A 47 13.92 0.08 -7.49
CA ASN A 47 14.48 1.13 -6.64
C ASN A 47 13.36 1.79 -5.83
N LEU A 48 13.35 1.56 -4.53
CA LEU A 48 12.34 2.10 -3.62
C LEU A 48 12.77 3.49 -3.12
N VAL A 49 11.91 4.48 -3.35
CA VAL A 49 12.14 5.89 -3.00
C VAL A 49 11.00 6.44 -2.15
N ALA A 50 11.25 7.48 -1.36
CA ALA A 50 10.19 8.15 -0.60
C ALA A 50 9.15 8.77 -1.54
N PHE A 51 7.90 8.88 -1.08
CA PHE A 51 6.77 9.39 -1.86
C PHE A 51 7.14 10.66 -2.67
N ARG A 52 7.71 11.67 -2.01
CA ARG A 52 8.09 12.95 -2.65
C ARG A 52 9.12 12.83 -3.79
N GLN A 53 9.82 11.71 -3.89
CA GLN A 53 10.83 11.44 -4.93
C GLN A 53 10.22 10.72 -6.14
N VAL A 54 8.99 10.24 -6.02
CA VAL A 54 8.23 9.69 -7.15
C VAL A 54 7.85 10.83 -8.09
N LYS A 55 7.88 10.58 -9.38
CA LYS A 55 7.56 11.58 -10.41
C LYS A 55 6.12 12.08 -10.27
N ARG A 56 5.89 13.39 -10.38
CA ARG A 56 4.58 14.04 -10.46
C ARG A 56 3.66 13.94 -9.24
N VAL A 57 4.07 13.30 -8.14
CA VAL A 57 3.22 13.13 -6.94
C VAL A 57 3.18 14.35 -6.01
N TYR A 58 4.01 15.36 -6.26
CA TYR A 58 4.14 16.54 -5.39
C TYR A 58 2.79 17.18 -4.98
N PRO A 59 1.80 17.35 -5.87
CA PRO A 59 0.50 17.94 -5.49
C PRO A 59 -0.25 17.12 -4.40
N PHE A 60 0.05 15.84 -4.28
CA PHE A 60 -0.63 14.92 -3.38
C PHE A 60 0.12 14.70 -2.06
N GLU A 61 1.34 15.22 -1.90
CA GLU A 61 2.21 14.94 -0.74
C GLU A 61 1.55 15.36 0.59
N ALA A 62 0.94 16.54 0.65
CA ALA A 62 0.30 17.02 1.88
C ALA A 62 -0.89 16.15 2.30
N ALA A 63 -1.71 15.72 1.34
CA ALA A 63 -2.81 14.80 1.59
C ALA A 63 -2.30 13.43 2.03
N TYR A 64 -1.34 12.87 1.31
CA TYR A 64 -0.70 11.59 1.63
C TYR A 64 -0.17 11.58 3.08
N ARG A 65 0.59 12.59 3.49
CA ARG A 65 1.11 12.67 4.86
C ARG A 65 0.01 12.73 5.89
N ARG A 66 -0.97 13.61 5.70
CA ARG A 66 -2.05 13.83 6.66
C ARG A 66 -3.01 12.64 6.79
N THR A 67 -3.30 11.95 5.70
CA THR A 67 -4.33 10.90 5.71
C THR A 67 -3.73 9.49 5.81
N ILE A 68 -2.59 9.24 5.20
CA ILE A 68 -2.02 7.89 5.14
C ILE A 68 -0.95 7.68 6.21
N ILE A 69 0.07 8.55 6.22
CA ILE A 69 1.20 8.39 7.16
C ILE A 69 0.74 8.62 8.60
N SER A 70 -0.02 9.70 8.87
CA SER A 70 -0.55 9.94 10.22
C SER A 70 -1.42 8.78 10.68
N ARG A 71 -2.24 8.21 9.78
CA ARG A 71 -3.08 7.06 10.10
C ARG A 71 -2.26 5.81 10.45
N LEU A 72 -1.21 5.53 9.69
CA LEU A 72 -0.30 4.42 9.97
C LEU A 72 0.37 4.59 11.35
N GLN A 73 0.82 5.79 11.68
CA GLN A 73 1.39 6.14 12.98
C GLN A 73 0.38 5.91 14.12
N GLU A 74 -0.83 6.46 14.01
CA GLU A 74 -1.88 6.33 15.02
C GLU A 74 -2.31 4.88 15.27
N LEU A 75 -2.46 4.10 14.20
CA LEU A 75 -2.93 2.72 14.28
C LEU A 75 -1.93 1.80 14.99
N PHE A 76 -0.62 2.01 14.73
CA PHE A 76 0.41 1.07 15.14
C PHE A 76 1.36 1.59 16.24
N ALA A 77 1.16 2.82 16.76
CA ALA A 77 1.91 3.30 17.91
C ALA A 77 1.74 2.37 19.12
N GLY A 78 2.84 1.84 19.62
CA GLY A 78 2.86 0.83 20.69
C GLY A 78 2.42 -0.57 20.26
N LYS A 79 2.34 -0.86 18.95
CA LYS A 79 1.86 -2.14 18.38
C LYS A 79 2.79 -2.66 17.30
N THR A 80 4.10 -2.58 17.53
CA THR A 80 5.11 -3.01 16.55
C THR A 80 5.01 -4.50 16.20
N GLU A 81 4.67 -5.35 17.17
CA GLU A 81 4.51 -6.79 16.94
C GLU A 81 3.30 -7.11 16.07
N GLU A 82 2.18 -6.39 16.25
CA GLU A 82 1.00 -6.51 15.42
C GLU A 82 1.28 -6.07 13.99
N LEU A 83 2.02 -4.96 13.81
CA LEU A 83 2.44 -4.49 12.50
C LEU A 83 3.38 -5.49 11.81
N ARG A 84 4.35 -6.05 12.55
CA ARG A 84 5.28 -7.07 12.04
C ARG A 84 4.51 -8.30 11.52
N LYS A 85 3.62 -8.85 12.35
CA LYS A 85 2.78 -9.99 11.98
C LYS A 85 1.89 -9.67 10.77
N ALA A 86 1.31 -8.47 10.73
CA ALA A 86 0.50 -8.04 9.60
C ALA A 86 1.31 -8.02 8.29
N CYS A 87 2.54 -7.47 8.32
CA CYS A 87 3.43 -7.48 7.17
C CYS A 87 3.75 -8.91 6.71
N GLU A 88 4.02 -9.83 7.64
CA GLU A 88 4.30 -11.24 7.34
C GLU A 88 3.08 -11.94 6.72
N VAL A 89 1.88 -11.72 7.27
CA VAL A 89 0.62 -12.27 6.73
C VAL A 89 0.38 -11.79 5.29
N LEU A 90 0.73 -10.54 4.97
CA LEU A 90 0.63 -9.99 3.62
C LEU A 90 1.78 -10.42 2.69
N GLY A 91 2.62 -11.34 3.10
CA GLY A 91 3.74 -11.84 2.29
C GLY A 91 4.93 -10.89 2.23
N GLY A 92 5.07 -10.04 3.22
CA GLY A 92 6.16 -9.07 3.31
C GLY A 92 7.53 -9.73 3.51
N THR A 93 8.54 -9.11 2.92
CA THR A 93 9.95 -9.48 3.11
C THR A 93 10.61 -8.48 4.04
N LEU A 94 11.32 -8.96 5.05
CA LEU A 94 12.01 -8.12 6.04
C LEU A 94 12.97 -7.14 5.36
N LEU A 95 12.85 -5.87 5.72
CA LEU A 95 13.78 -4.80 5.40
C LEU A 95 14.39 -4.30 6.71
N PRO A 96 15.72 -4.42 6.95
CA PRO A 96 16.34 -4.09 8.23
C PRO A 96 16.48 -2.58 8.42
N GLN A 97 15.36 -1.88 8.50
CA GLN A 97 15.28 -0.43 8.68
C GLN A 97 14.07 -0.08 9.54
N GLY A 98 14.26 0.77 10.56
CA GLY A 98 13.25 1.09 11.56
C GLY A 98 13.06 -0.01 12.60
N ASP A 99 12.08 0.14 13.47
CA ASP A 99 11.66 -0.90 14.42
C ASP A 99 10.85 -1.99 13.70
N VAL A 100 10.10 -1.59 12.67
CA VAL A 100 9.45 -2.47 11.72
C VAL A 100 9.71 -1.96 10.31
N GLY A 101 10.34 -2.80 9.48
CA GLY A 101 10.58 -2.51 8.07
C GLY A 101 10.29 -3.74 7.22
N TYR A 102 9.39 -3.60 6.24
CA TYR A 102 9.02 -4.68 5.33
C TYR A 102 8.78 -4.16 3.92
N VAL A 103 9.16 -4.97 2.94
CA VAL A 103 8.76 -4.80 1.55
C VAL A 103 7.52 -5.65 1.30
N LEU A 104 6.43 -5.03 0.90
CA LEU A 104 5.13 -5.65 0.67
C LEU A 104 4.84 -5.77 -0.83
N PRO A 105 4.37 -6.92 -1.33
CA PRO A 105 3.89 -7.05 -2.70
C PRO A 105 2.49 -6.43 -2.81
N VAL A 106 2.35 -5.29 -3.48
CA VAL A 106 1.04 -4.65 -3.73
C VAL A 106 0.44 -5.10 -5.06
N PHE A 107 1.27 -5.39 -6.04
CA PHE A 107 0.92 -6.08 -7.28
C PHE A 107 1.98 -7.14 -7.58
N PRO A 108 1.71 -8.12 -8.45
CA PRO A 108 2.72 -9.12 -8.81
C PRO A 108 4.02 -8.55 -9.40
N PHE A 109 3.95 -7.31 -9.88
CA PHE A 109 5.04 -6.59 -10.54
C PHE A 109 5.50 -5.34 -9.79
N LEU A 110 4.84 -4.96 -8.68
CA LEU A 110 5.19 -3.78 -7.89
C LEU A 110 5.20 -4.08 -6.40
N ASN A 111 6.25 -3.59 -5.75
CA ASN A 111 6.39 -3.62 -4.31
C ASN A 111 6.38 -2.20 -3.74
N ILE A 112 5.97 -2.09 -2.48
CA ILE A 112 6.20 -0.91 -1.65
C ILE A 112 6.95 -1.33 -0.39
N ALA A 113 7.61 -0.40 0.29
CA ALA A 113 8.12 -0.67 1.63
C ALA A 113 7.36 0.13 2.67
N VAL A 114 7.16 -0.47 3.83
CA VAL A 114 6.63 0.18 5.02
C VAL A 114 7.75 0.23 6.05
N LEU A 115 8.02 1.42 6.56
CA LEU A 115 9.01 1.70 7.60
C LEU A 115 8.28 2.33 8.78
N PHE A 116 8.55 1.84 9.97
CA PHE A 116 7.92 2.32 11.18
C PHE A 116 8.96 2.41 12.31
N TRP A 117 8.91 3.49 13.04
CA TRP A 117 9.65 3.73 14.30
C TRP A 117 8.61 3.99 15.37
N ASP A 118 8.64 3.21 16.43
CA ASP A 118 7.68 3.36 17.51
C ASP A 118 7.93 4.64 18.32
N LYS A 119 6.93 5.02 19.09
CA LYS A 119 7.07 6.11 20.03
C LYS A 119 7.95 5.70 21.21
N ASP A 120 8.67 6.63 21.74
CA ASP A 120 9.41 6.52 22.99
C ASP A 120 9.04 7.66 23.97
N GLU A 121 9.87 7.91 24.98
CA GLU A 121 9.62 8.95 25.97
C GLU A 121 9.76 10.38 25.41
N GLU A 122 10.48 10.57 24.30
CA GLU A 122 10.80 11.88 23.72
C GLU A 122 10.09 12.12 22.37
N PHE A 123 9.78 11.07 21.62
CA PHE A 123 9.26 11.18 20.25
C PHE A 123 8.00 10.36 20.02
N GLU A 124 7.07 10.95 19.30
CA GLU A 124 5.89 10.24 18.76
C GLU A 124 6.30 9.25 17.67
N ALA A 125 5.46 8.24 17.46
CA ALA A 125 5.70 7.24 16.42
C ALA A 125 5.88 7.89 15.04
N GLN A 126 6.85 7.39 14.28
CA GLN A 126 7.13 7.84 12.92
C GLN A 126 6.89 6.72 11.93
N ALA A 127 6.42 7.07 10.76
CA ALA A 127 6.25 6.12 9.66
C ALA A 127 6.67 6.73 8.32
N ASN A 128 7.06 5.86 7.41
CA ASN A 128 7.29 6.22 6.02
C ASN A 128 6.93 5.03 5.13
N MET A 129 6.59 5.34 3.88
CA MET A 129 6.42 4.31 2.86
C MET A 129 7.31 4.66 1.67
N LEU A 130 7.91 3.62 1.09
CA LEU A 130 8.74 3.75 -0.11
C LEU A 130 8.04 3.07 -1.28
N PHE A 131 8.19 3.64 -2.45
CA PHE A 131 7.53 3.23 -3.69
C PHE A 131 8.58 2.99 -4.77
N ASP A 132 8.30 2.10 -5.72
CA ASP A 132 9.15 1.99 -6.90
C ASP A 132 9.24 3.34 -7.63
N SER A 133 10.45 3.79 -7.96
CA SER A 133 10.67 5.09 -8.59
C SER A 133 9.94 5.27 -9.92
N GLU A 134 9.59 4.16 -10.59
CA GLU A 134 8.87 4.14 -11.86
C GLU A 134 7.38 3.74 -11.69
N ILE A 135 6.84 3.78 -10.47
CA ILE A 135 5.43 3.41 -10.21
C ILE A 135 4.43 4.18 -11.08
N THR A 136 4.74 5.42 -11.45
CA THR A 136 3.90 6.25 -12.34
C THR A 136 3.94 5.84 -13.81
N GLU A 137 4.74 4.85 -14.20
CA GLU A 137 4.64 4.18 -15.50
C GLU A 137 3.51 3.14 -15.51
N PHE A 138 3.05 2.71 -14.34
CA PHE A 138 1.98 1.72 -14.18
C PHE A 138 0.62 2.35 -13.88
N MET A 139 0.58 3.55 -13.30
CA MET A 139 -0.65 4.18 -12.84
C MET A 139 -0.53 5.71 -12.80
N HIS A 140 -1.67 6.38 -12.71
CA HIS A 140 -1.71 7.82 -12.50
C HIS A 140 -1.10 8.19 -11.14
N GLU A 141 -0.44 9.33 -11.06
CA GLU A 141 0.25 9.80 -9.85
C GLU A 141 -0.68 9.91 -8.61
N GLU A 142 -1.93 10.31 -8.80
CA GLU A 142 -2.93 10.31 -7.72
C GLU A 142 -3.19 8.92 -7.16
N ASN A 143 -3.14 7.91 -8.03
CA ASN A 143 -3.41 6.53 -7.63
C ASN A 143 -2.31 5.94 -6.74
N VAL A 144 -1.13 6.51 -6.70
CA VAL A 144 -0.07 6.11 -5.76
C VAL A 144 -0.53 6.33 -4.30
N VAL A 145 -1.32 7.38 -4.05
CA VAL A 145 -1.94 7.61 -2.72
C VAL A 145 -2.97 6.53 -2.40
N CYS A 146 -3.77 6.13 -3.38
CA CYS A 146 -4.76 5.06 -3.21
C CYS A 146 -4.10 3.70 -2.91
N VAL A 147 -3.00 3.39 -3.58
CA VAL A 147 -2.19 2.18 -3.29
C VAL A 147 -1.65 2.22 -1.86
N ALA A 148 -1.16 3.36 -1.40
CA ALA A 148 -0.70 3.52 -0.02
C ALA A 148 -1.85 3.38 0.99
N ALA A 149 -3.04 3.91 0.68
CA ALA A 149 -4.24 3.76 1.49
C ALA A 149 -4.68 2.29 1.61
N ASP A 150 -4.72 1.58 0.49
CA ASP A 150 -5.02 0.13 0.46
C ASP A 150 -4.00 -0.65 1.31
N ALA A 151 -2.72 -0.33 1.21
CA ALA A 151 -1.71 -1.00 2.03
C ALA A 151 -1.98 -0.82 3.53
N VAL A 152 -2.29 0.38 3.99
CA VAL A 152 -2.65 0.64 5.40
C VAL A 152 -3.94 -0.09 5.78
N TYR A 153 -4.93 -0.12 4.90
CA TYR A 153 -6.18 -0.85 5.10
C TYR A 153 -5.93 -2.36 5.32
N TYR A 154 -5.17 -2.99 4.42
CA TYR A 154 -4.88 -4.42 4.52
C TYR A 154 -3.95 -4.76 5.71
N LEU A 155 -3.00 -3.90 6.06
CA LEU A 155 -2.20 -4.03 7.27
C LEU A 155 -3.10 -4.00 8.52
N THR A 156 -4.08 -3.10 8.56
CA THR A 156 -5.05 -3.00 9.66
C THR A 156 -5.88 -4.27 9.80
N LEU A 157 -6.39 -4.79 8.69
CA LEU A 157 -7.12 -6.07 8.67
C LEU A 157 -6.25 -7.25 9.11
N ALA A 158 -5.03 -7.34 8.58
CA ALA A 158 -4.10 -8.42 8.90
C ALA A 158 -3.64 -8.39 10.37
N ALA A 159 -3.62 -7.20 10.99
CA ALA A 159 -3.39 -7.03 12.43
C ALA A 159 -4.61 -7.38 13.29
N GLY A 160 -5.74 -7.81 12.70
CA GLY A 160 -6.98 -8.12 13.42
C GLY A 160 -7.73 -6.88 13.94
N MET A 161 -7.40 -5.69 13.43
CA MET A 161 -8.07 -4.44 13.77
C MET A 161 -9.19 -4.12 12.78
N THR A 162 -10.17 -3.32 13.21
CA THR A 162 -11.24 -2.85 12.32
C THR A 162 -10.75 -1.63 11.54
N PRO A 163 -10.63 -1.71 10.21
CA PRO A 163 -10.24 -0.55 9.43
C PRO A 163 -11.38 0.46 9.37
N GLU A 164 -11.10 1.70 9.73
CA GLU A 164 -11.97 2.82 9.36
C GLU A 164 -11.70 3.19 7.90
N LYS A 165 -12.78 3.50 7.17
CA LYS A 165 -12.65 3.94 5.77
C LYS A 165 -11.85 5.25 5.73
N ILE A 166 -10.72 5.26 5.07
CA ILE A 166 -9.83 6.43 4.94
C ILE A 166 -10.51 7.54 4.11
N TYR A 167 -11.49 7.19 3.28
CA TYR A 167 -12.22 8.10 2.39
C TYR A 167 -13.73 8.17 2.67
N ALA A 168 -14.15 7.95 3.92
CA ALA A 168 -15.56 8.15 4.31
C ALA A 168 -15.79 9.61 4.73
N GLN A 169 -15.72 10.54 3.78
CA GLN A 169 -16.37 11.87 3.86
C GLN A 169 -16.85 12.26 2.47
#